data_6bbaa0ae2c42181639938f5760fd11f1
#
_entry.id   6bbaa0ae2c42181639938f5760fd11f1
#
_cell.length_a   1.000
_cell.length_b   1.000
_cell.length_c   1.000
_cell.angle_alpha   90.00
_cell.angle_beta   90.00
_cell.angle_gamma   90.00
#
_symmetry.space_group_name_H-M   'P 1'
#
loop_
_entity.id
_entity.type
_entity.pdbx_description
1 polymer ?
#
loop_
_entity_poly.entity_id
_entity_poly.type
_entity_poly.pdbx_seq_one_letter_code
_entity_poly.pdbx_strand_id
1 'polypeptide(L)'
;LLLGAPLKGKCVLGYDPGYRTGCKLAVVDKTGRVLDTAVIYPTKPREDIAGAERTVSALIKKYGVDVVAIGNGTASGESENFIASLLCKLDCGTKYIMVSEAGASVYSASKAGAEEFPDFDVTQRSAVSIARRLQDPLAELVKIDPKSIGVGQYQHDMKEAQLDEALDGVVEYCVNAVGVDLNTASYMLLSHVAGINAASAKNIVKYREENGEFARRADVLKVPRVGARAYEQCAGFLRVPGSAEALDNTGVHPESYDAAKKLMKKYGYAESDMRAGLSRLRSEVERDGKAAVAAELGIGEPTLDDMIGELEKPGRDVRDALPAPQLRERVISLEDLKVGMTMTGVVRNVVDFGAFVDIGVHQDGLVHISRLSDSFVKHPSDVVSVGDTVNVRV
;
A
#
# COMPACT_ATOMS: atom_id res chain seq x y z
N LEU A 1 2.64 -8.39 -0.19
CA LEU A 1 3.15 -7.24 0.57
C LEU A 1 2.98 -5.93 -0.20
N LEU A 2 3.54 -5.82 -1.42
CA LEU A 2 3.52 -4.58 -2.24
C LEU A 2 2.09 -4.12 -2.57
N LEU A 3 1.21 -5.04 -2.91
CA LEU A 3 -0.19 -4.76 -3.24
C LEU A 3 -1.11 -4.75 -2.01
N GLY A 4 -0.59 -4.70 -0.78
CA GLY A 4 -1.42 -4.53 0.42
C GLY A 4 -2.32 -3.29 0.33
N ALA A 5 -3.55 -3.38 0.86
CA ALA A 5 -4.48 -2.26 0.84
C ALA A 5 -3.92 -1.06 1.62
N PRO A 6 -3.83 0.13 1.02
CA PRO A 6 -3.32 1.33 1.68
C PRO A 6 -4.36 1.94 2.63
N LEU A 7 -3.90 2.50 3.74
CA LEU A 7 -4.74 3.28 4.65
C LEU A 7 -4.61 4.77 4.33
N LYS A 8 -5.24 5.21 3.25
CA LYS A 8 -5.15 6.58 2.74
C LYS A 8 -5.84 7.60 3.65
N GLY A 9 -5.32 8.82 3.70
CA GLY A 9 -5.98 9.97 4.34
C GLY A 9 -6.02 9.94 5.87
N LYS A 10 -5.17 9.14 6.53
CA LYS A 10 -5.07 9.01 7.98
C LYS A 10 -3.78 9.60 8.53
N CYS A 11 -3.86 10.24 9.69
CA CYS A 11 -2.69 10.62 10.48
C CYS A 11 -2.22 9.40 11.27
N VAL A 12 -0.97 8.99 11.10
CA VAL A 12 -0.42 7.76 11.66
C VAL A 12 0.73 8.06 12.60
N LEU A 13 0.72 7.45 13.78
CA LEU A 13 1.86 7.39 14.68
C LEU A 13 2.61 6.08 14.44
N GLY A 14 3.78 6.14 13.80
CA GLY A 14 4.70 5.01 13.69
C GLY A 14 5.40 4.76 15.03
N TYR A 15 5.41 3.51 15.43
CA TYR A 15 6.02 3.05 16.67
C TYR A 15 7.01 1.93 16.32
N ASP A 16 8.29 2.21 16.48
CA ASP A 16 9.39 1.27 16.31
C ASP A 16 9.81 0.73 17.69
N PRO A 17 9.46 -0.52 18.06
CA PRO A 17 9.73 -1.08 19.38
C PRO A 17 11.22 -1.27 19.65
N GLY A 18 11.65 -1.12 20.90
CA GLY A 18 13.02 -1.39 21.28
C GLY A 18 13.23 -1.36 22.79
N TYR A 19 14.05 -2.31 23.29
CA TYR A 19 14.33 -2.41 24.72
C TYR A 19 15.35 -1.36 25.20
N ARG A 20 16.61 -1.51 24.81
CA ARG A 20 17.72 -0.71 25.35
C ARG A 20 17.74 0.73 24.88
N THR A 21 17.50 0.95 23.61
CA THR A 21 17.54 2.28 22.99
C THR A 21 16.22 3.05 23.11
N GLY A 22 15.21 2.44 23.73
CA GLY A 22 13.85 2.95 23.79
C GLY A 22 13.05 2.71 22.50
N CYS A 23 11.76 2.94 22.57
CA CYS A 23 10.85 2.88 21.44
C CYS A 23 10.82 4.25 20.73
N LYS A 24 10.90 4.27 19.42
CA LYS A 24 10.90 5.48 18.60
C LYS A 24 9.55 5.72 18.03
N LEU A 25 9.15 6.97 18.06
CA LEU A 25 7.86 7.43 17.59
C LEU A 25 8.06 8.43 16.45
N ALA A 26 7.21 8.35 15.43
CA ALA A 26 7.13 9.35 14.38
C ALA A 26 5.66 9.61 14.01
N VAL A 27 5.21 10.84 14.09
CA VAL A 27 3.88 11.24 13.63
C VAL A 27 3.95 11.64 12.18
N VAL A 28 3.13 11.01 11.35
CA VAL A 28 3.07 11.25 9.91
C VAL A 28 1.66 11.69 9.54
N ASP A 29 1.54 12.82 8.86
CA ASP A 29 0.24 13.34 8.43
C ASP A 29 -0.37 12.55 7.27
N LYS A 30 -1.55 12.95 6.83
CA LYS A 30 -2.33 12.31 5.76
C LYS A 30 -1.60 12.24 4.40
N THR A 31 -0.56 13.05 4.22
CA THR A 31 0.24 13.13 2.98
C THR A 31 1.57 12.39 3.08
N GLY A 32 1.87 11.78 4.21
CA GLY A 32 3.15 11.11 4.45
C GLY A 32 4.25 12.03 4.99
N ARG A 33 3.94 13.32 5.30
CA ARG A 33 4.90 14.27 5.88
C ARG A 33 5.08 14.00 7.37
N VAL A 34 6.33 14.00 7.83
CA VAL A 34 6.65 13.86 9.25
C VAL A 34 6.35 15.19 9.99
N LEU A 35 5.55 15.10 11.05
CA LEU A 35 5.15 16.24 11.88
C LEU A 35 5.97 16.34 13.17
N ASP A 36 6.28 15.20 13.79
CA ASP A 36 7.00 15.15 15.07
C ASP A 36 7.66 13.79 15.28
N THR A 37 8.68 13.74 16.12
CA THR A 37 9.33 12.51 16.54
C THR A 37 9.59 12.52 18.04
N ALA A 38 9.59 11.34 18.69
CA ALA A 38 9.91 11.20 20.10
C ALA A 38 10.55 9.85 20.40
N VAL A 39 11.17 9.74 21.56
CA VAL A 39 11.69 8.48 22.11
C VAL A 39 11.05 8.25 23.47
N ILE A 40 10.55 7.05 23.69
CA ILE A 40 9.93 6.64 24.96
C ILE A 40 10.53 5.33 25.46
N TYR A 41 10.37 5.05 26.75
CA TYR A 41 10.95 3.87 27.40
C TYR A 41 9.91 3.12 28.24
N PRO A 42 8.83 2.56 27.62
CA PRO A 42 7.80 1.87 28.38
C PRO A 42 8.22 0.46 28.85
N THR A 43 9.32 -0.07 28.28
CA THR A 43 9.81 -1.43 28.51
C THR A 43 11.06 -1.48 29.37
N LYS A 44 11.40 -2.64 29.92
CA LYS A 44 12.67 -2.86 30.62
C LYS A 44 13.88 -2.56 29.69
N PRO A 45 15.02 -2.11 30.22
CA PRO A 45 15.35 -1.97 31.66
C PRO A 45 14.86 -0.66 32.30
N ARG A 46 14.45 0.37 31.53
CA ARG A 46 14.14 1.70 32.08
C ARG A 46 12.71 1.81 32.64
N GLU A 47 11.73 1.18 31.99
CA GLU A 47 10.34 1.01 32.42
C GLU A 47 9.65 2.32 32.87
N ASP A 48 9.90 3.45 32.15
CA ASP A 48 9.23 4.73 32.40
C ASP A 48 7.85 4.76 31.71
N ILE A 49 6.91 3.98 32.24
CA ILE A 49 5.57 3.87 31.69
C ILE A 49 4.83 5.22 31.76
N ALA A 50 4.93 5.95 32.88
CA ALA A 50 4.22 7.21 33.08
C ALA A 50 4.72 8.30 32.12
N GLY A 51 6.02 8.38 31.89
CA GLY A 51 6.61 9.31 30.90
C GLY A 51 6.20 8.95 29.46
N ALA A 52 6.18 7.66 29.14
CA ALA A 52 5.73 7.16 27.86
C ALA A 52 4.24 7.45 27.61
N GLU A 53 3.36 7.22 28.58
CA GLU A 53 1.93 7.54 28.51
C GLU A 53 1.69 9.03 28.26
N ARG A 54 2.40 9.92 28.97
CA ARG A 54 2.29 11.37 28.76
C ARG A 54 2.69 11.76 27.35
N THR A 55 3.81 11.24 26.85
CA THR A 55 4.34 11.58 25.53
C THR A 55 3.40 11.12 24.43
N VAL A 56 2.97 9.86 24.44
CA VAL A 56 2.07 9.31 23.41
C VAL A 56 0.72 10.03 23.44
N SER A 57 0.15 10.25 24.63
CA SER A 57 -1.12 10.99 24.78
C SER A 57 -1.04 12.41 24.24
N ALA A 58 0.07 13.10 24.48
CA ALA A 58 0.30 14.45 23.96
C ALA A 58 0.37 14.45 22.42
N LEU A 59 1.10 13.51 21.82
CA LEU A 59 1.20 13.38 20.36
C LEU A 59 -0.16 13.04 19.72
N ILE A 60 -0.91 12.09 20.28
CA ILE A 60 -2.24 11.73 19.79
C ILE A 60 -3.17 12.94 19.80
N LYS A 61 -3.25 13.65 20.90
CA LYS A 61 -4.11 14.84 21.06
C LYS A 61 -3.67 16.02 20.19
N LYS A 62 -2.35 16.28 20.12
CA LYS A 62 -1.80 17.43 19.37
C LYS A 62 -2.04 17.31 17.88
N TYR A 63 -1.89 16.11 17.33
CA TYR A 63 -1.94 15.89 15.87
C TYR A 63 -3.21 15.19 15.39
N GLY A 64 -4.11 14.79 16.28
CA GLY A 64 -5.31 14.05 15.93
C GLY A 64 -4.98 12.72 15.26
N VAL A 65 -4.09 11.93 15.91
CA VAL A 65 -3.66 10.64 15.36
C VAL A 65 -4.85 9.68 15.23
N ASP A 66 -5.08 9.19 14.02
CA ASP A 66 -6.14 8.21 13.74
C ASP A 66 -5.71 6.78 14.13
N VAL A 67 -4.44 6.42 13.85
CA VAL A 67 -3.94 5.05 14.01
C VAL A 67 -2.50 5.04 14.52
N VAL A 68 -2.19 4.10 15.41
CA VAL A 68 -0.83 3.75 15.83
C VAL A 68 -0.37 2.51 15.08
N ALA A 69 0.67 2.63 14.27
CA ALA A 69 1.31 1.55 13.54
C ALA A 69 2.50 1.02 14.35
N ILE A 70 2.41 -0.18 14.90
CA ILE A 70 3.42 -0.78 15.77
C ILE A 70 4.22 -1.81 14.96
N GLY A 71 5.55 -1.66 14.91
CA GLY A 71 6.45 -2.65 14.31
C GLY A 71 6.36 -4.01 15.01
N ASN A 72 6.43 -5.08 14.26
CA ASN A 72 6.25 -6.45 14.78
C ASN A 72 7.57 -7.14 15.17
N GLY A 73 8.65 -6.40 15.41
CA GLY A 73 9.94 -6.94 15.80
C GLY A 73 10.11 -7.15 17.30
N THR A 74 11.35 -6.92 17.75
CA THR A 74 11.73 -7.07 19.16
C THR A 74 10.91 -6.15 20.05
N ALA A 75 10.41 -6.62 21.21
CA ALA A 75 9.56 -5.88 22.15
C ALA A 75 8.17 -5.49 21.61
N SER A 76 7.72 -6.10 20.54
CA SER A 76 6.42 -5.76 19.92
C SER A 76 5.23 -6.12 20.82
N GLY A 77 5.26 -7.26 21.51
CA GLY A 77 4.19 -7.68 22.41
C GLY A 77 4.00 -6.74 23.60
N GLU A 78 5.09 -6.34 24.27
CA GLU A 78 5.05 -5.35 25.35
C GLU A 78 4.58 -3.98 24.85
N SER A 79 5.00 -3.59 23.66
CA SER A 79 4.61 -2.34 23.02
C SER A 79 3.13 -2.35 22.65
N GLU A 80 2.62 -3.45 22.11
CA GLU A 80 1.19 -3.63 21.81
C GLU A 80 0.35 -3.51 23.09
N ASN A 81 0.74 -4.22 24.17
CA ASN A 81 0.05 -4.17 25.46
C ASN A 81 0.05 -2.75 26.05
N PHE A 82 1.18 -2.05 25.96
CA PHE A 82 1.31 -0.66 26.41
C PHE A 82 0.35 0.27 25.65
N ILE A 83 0.37 0.23 24.31
CA ILE A 83 -0.48 1.09 23.46
C ILE A 83 -1.96 0.76 23.66
N ALA A 84 -2.35 -0.52 23.65
CA ALA A 84 -3.74 -0.92 23.84
C ALA A 84 -4.28 -0.45 25.20
N SER A 85 -3.50 -0.62 26.28
CA SER A 85 -3.86 -0.15 27.62
C SER A 85 -4.01 1.37 27.66
N LEU A 86 -3.12 2.11 26.99
CA LEU A 86 -3.17 3.55 26.91
C LEU A 86 -4.40 4.03 26.11
N LEU A 87 -4.68 3.45 24.95
CA LEU A 87 -5.82 3.82 24.12
C LEU A 87 -7.15 3.58 24.83
N CYS A 88 -7.28 2.48 25.58
CA CYS A 88 -8.46 2.23 26.44
C CYS A 88 -8.66 3.32 27.51
N LYS A 89 -7.56 3.87 28.08
CA LYS A 89 -7.64 4.96 29.07
C LYS A 89 -8.00 6.30 28.43
N LEU A 90 -7.57 6.55 27.19
CA LEU A 90 -7.75 7.83 26.51
C LEU A 90 -9.15 8.00 25.89
N ASP A 91 -9.83 6.90 25.56
CA ASP A 91 -11.15 6.88 24.89
C ASP A 91 -11.29 7.92 23.76
N CYS A 92 -10.27 7.97 22.89
CA CYS A 92 -10.13 9.02 21.87
C CYS A 92 -10.45 8.55 20.45
N GLY A 93 -10.92 7.30 20.28
CA GLY A 93 -11.23 6.72 18.97
C GLY A 93 -10.01 6.35 18.13
N THR A 94 -8.78 6.61 18.59
CA THR A 94 -7.54 6.15 17.96
C THR A 94 -7.45 4.64 18.06
N LYS A 95 -7.08 3.99 16.94
CA LYS A 95 -6.89 2.54 16.86
C LYS A 95 -5.42 2.19 16.69
N TYR A 96 -5.08 0.92 16.78
CA TYR A 96 -3.71 0.48 16.46
C TYR A 96 -3.71 -0.73 15.53
N ILE A 97 -2.55 -1.01 14.94
CA ILE A 97 -2.30 -2.16 14.10
C ILE A 97 -0.83 -2.57 14.20
N MET A 98 -0.59 -3.88 14.14
CA MET A 98 0.76 -4.42 13.99
C MET A 98 1.18 -4.36 12.53
N VAL A 99 2.36 -3.81 12.26
CA VAL A 99 2.90 -3.63 10.91
C VAL A 99 4.24 -4.37 10.80
N SER A 100 4.45 -5.07 9.69
CA SER A 100 5.75 -5.70 9.44
C SER A 100 6.85 -4.65 9.34
N GLU A 101 7.89 -4.77 10.16
CA GLU A 101 9.08 -3.91 10.11
C GLU A 101 10.21 -4.50 9.24
N ALA A 102 9.96 -5.63 8.55
CA ALA A 102 10.97 -6.27 7.71
C ALA A 102 11.64 -5.28 6.75
N GLY A 103 12.96 -5.24 6.72
CA GLY A 103 13.75 -4.32 5.92
C GLY A 103 13.73 -2.84 6.36
N ALA A 104 12.98 -2.44 7.39
CA ALA A 104 12.94 -1.03 7.84
C ALA A 104 14.32 -0.55 8.33
N SER A 105 15.07 -1.40 9.02
CA SER A 105 16.43 -1.11 9.45
C SER A 105 17.39 -0.97 8.26
N VAL A 106 17.21 -1.75 7.19
CA VAL A 106 18.02 -1.65 5.97
C VAL A 106 17.77 -0.31 5.27
N TYR A 107 16.51 0.07 5.07
CA TYR A 107 16.17 1.38 4.52
C TYR A 107 16.71 2.52 5.37
N SER A 108 16.51 2.49 6.67
CA SER A 108 16.91 3.58 7.57
C SER A 108 18.41 3.81 7.61
N ALA A 109 19.21 2.76 7.41
CA ALA A 109 20.67 2.82 7.30
C ALA A 109 21.17 3.11 5.87
N SER A 110 20.30 3.06 4.87
CA SER A 110 20.68 3.26 3.46
C SER A 110 21.00 4.71 3.14
N LYS A 111 21.71 4.91 2.02
CA LYS A 111 21.95 6.24 1.46
C LYS A 111 20.65 6.94 1.12
N ALA A 112 19.65 6.22 0.60
CA ALA A 112 18.34 6.74 0.28
C ALA A 112 17.58 7.28 1.50
N GLY A 113 17.60 6.55 2.62
CA GLY A 113 17.04 7.01 3.88
C GLY A 113 17.77 8.23 4.44
N ALA A 114 19.10 8.30 4.27
CA ALA A 114 19.88 9.47 4.68
C ALA A 114 19.62 10.70 3.81
N GLU A 115 19.43 10.53 2.51
CA GLU A 115 19.07 11.62 1.59
C GLU A 115 17.65 12.14 1.84
N GLU A 116 16.69 11.25 2.16
CA GLU A 116 15.29 11.62 2.43
C GLU A 116 15.13 12.33 3.78
N PHE A 117 15.89 11.91 4.79
CA PHE A 117 15.86 12.46 6.16
C PHE A 117 17.27 12.74 6.70
N PRO A 118 17.96 13.80 6.22
CA PRO A 118 19.33 14.09 6.62
C PRO A 118 19.47 14.40 8.11
N ASP A 119 18.44 15.01 8.71
CA ASP A 119 18.45 15.44 10.11
C ASP A 119 17.99 14.36 11.11
N PHE A 120 17.50 13.21 10.62
CA PHE A 120 17.01 12.12 11.47
C PHE A 120 18.07 11.06 11.65
N ASP A 121 18.10 10.47 12.83
CA ASP A 121 18.88 9.27 13.07
C ASP A 121 18.25 8.02 12.43
N VAL A 122 19.02 6.94 12.37
CA VAL A 122 18.59 5.66 11.76
C VAL A 122 17.28 5.15 12.38
N THR A 123 17.09 5.35 13.68
CA THR A 123 15.95 4.80 14.41
C THR A 123 14.69 5.63 14.21
N GLN A 124 14.81 6.95 14.07
CA GLN A 124 13.71 7.84 13.71
C GLN A 124 13.19 7.54 12.30
N ARG A 125 14.10 7.30 11.33
CA ARG A 125 13.76 6.90 9.96
C ARG A 125 12.98 5.58 9.93
N SER A 126 13.32 4.63 10.79
CA SER A 126 12.59 3.36 10.92
C SER A 126 11.14 3.58 11.36
N ALA A 127 10.91 4.40 12.38
CA ALA A 127 9.56 4.72 12.85
C ALA A 127 8.71 5.43 11.77
N VAL A 128 9.33 6.33 10.99
CA VAL A 128 8.65 6.94 9.81
C VAL A 128 8.28 5.89 8.78
N SER A 129 9.19 4.97 8.47
CA SER A 129 8.93 3.91 7.50
C SER A 129 7.76 3.02 7.93
N ILE A 130 7.70 2.64 9.22
CA ILE A 130 6.58 1.85 9.77
C ILE A 130 5.23 2.58 9.60
N ALA A 131 5.18 3.89 9.87
CA ALA A 131 3.96 4.67 9.66
C ALA A 131 3.53 4.72 8.19
N ARG A 132 4.48 5.03 7.30
CA ARG A 132 4.21 5.17 5.86
C ARG A 132 3.85 3.85 5.18
N ARG A 133 4.36 2.71 5.64
CA ARG A 133 3.96 1.38 5.14
C ARG A 133 2.47 1.11 5.34
N LEU A 134 1.88 1.64 6.40
CA LEU A 134 0.45 1.53 6.62
C LEU A 134 -0.33 2.45 5.67
N GLN A 135 0.18 3.66 5.43
CA GLN A 135 -0.47 4.62 4.54
C GLN A 135 -0.42 4.18 3.08
N ASP A 136 0.75 3.75 2.59
CA ASP A 136 0.95 3.17 1.27
C ASP A 136 2.10 2.15 1.27
N PRO A 137 1.79 0.85 1.38
CA PRO A 137 2.80 -0.21 1.38
C PRO A 137 3.71 -0.18 0.15
N LEU A 138 3.14 0.03 -1.05
CA LEU A 138 3.90 0.03 -2.29
C LEU A 138 4.92 1.18 -2.31
N ALA A 139 4.46 2.40 -2.05
CA ALA A 139 5.30 3.60 -2.11
C ALA A 139 6.48 3.55 -1.13
N GLU A 140 6.31 2.85 -0.01
CA GLU A 140 7.37 2.72 1.00
C GLU A 140 8.27 1.49 0.76
N LEU A 141 7.69 0.33 0.44
CA LEU A 141 8.46 -0.91 0.30
C LEU A 141 9.35 -0.94 -0.95
N VAL A 142 9.04 -0.22 -2.01
CA VAL A 142 9.91 -0.09 -3.19
C VAL A 142 11.26 0.59 -2.89
N LYS A 143 11.40 1.24 -1.74
CA LYS A 143 12.64 1.84 -1.27
C LYS A 143 13.63 0.82 -0.69
N ILE A 144 13.20 -0.42 -0.53
CA ILE A 144 13.92 -1.50 0.15
C ILE A 144 14.23 -2.59 -0.87
N ASP A 145 15.45 -3.09 -0.87
CA ASP A 145 15.79 -4.30 -1.64
C ASP A 145 14.85 -5.44 -1.23
N PRO A 146 14.08 -6.04 -2.16
CA PRO A 146 13.14 -7.10 -1.86
C PRO A 146 13.75 -8.29 -1.10
N LYS A 147 15.02 -8.60 -1.33
CA LYS A 147 15.76 -9.66 -0.61
C LYS A 147 15.86 -9.37 0.89
N SER A 148 15.88 -8.11 1.28
CA SER A 148 15.93 -7.69 2.69
C SER A 148 14.59 -7.81 3.42
N ILE A 149 13.50 -7.98 2.69
CA ILE A 149 12.16 -8.20 3.25
C ILE A 149 11.93 -9.69 3.56
N GLY A 150 12.71 -10.58 2.93
CA GLY A 150 12.56 -12.02 3.03
C GLY A 150 11.50 -12.54 2.04
N VAL A 151 11.96 -12.94 0.85
CA VAL A 151 11.08 -13.36 -0.26
C VAL A 151 10.85 -14.86 -0.32
N GLY A 152 11.62 -15.64 0.43
CA GLY A 152 11.42 -17.08 0.49
C GLY A 152 12.45 -17.79 1.37
N GLN A 153 12.07 -18.97 1.85
CA GLN A 153 12.90 -19.80 2.71
C GLN A 153 14.21 -20.23 2.02
N TYR A 154 14.16 -20.45 0.70
CA TYR A 154 15.28 -20.93 -0.11
C TYR A 154 15.93 -19.85 -0.97
N GLN A 155 15.72 -18.56 -0.64
CA GLN A 155 16.31 -17.48 -1.45
C GLN A 155 17.84 -17.55 -1.56
N HIS A 156 18.51 -18.09 -0.53
CA HIS A 156 19.97 -18.22 -0.51
C HIS A 156 20.50 -19.39 -1.35
N ASP A 157 19.61 -20.32 -1.75
CA ASP A 157 19.94 -21.45 -2.61
C ASP A 157 19.77 -21.14 -4.09
N MET A 158 19.20 -19.98 -4.42
CA MET A 158 18.98 -19.51 -5.78
C MET A 158 20.18 -18.71 -6.31
N LYS A 159 20.36 -18.70 -7.63
CA LYS A 159 21.34 -17.80 -8.27
C LYS A 159 20.90 -16.35 -8.07
N GLU A 160 21.73 -15.55 -7.45
CA GLU A 160 21.42 -14.17 -7.07
C GLU A 160 20.90 -13.33 -8.24
N ALA A 161 21.59 -13.35 -9.40
CA ALA A 161 21.17 -12.59 -10.56
C ALA A 161 19.77 -12.96 -11.11
N GLN A 162 19.40 -14.24 -11.04
CA GLN A 162 18.08 -14.69 -11.47
C GLN A 162 16.98 -14.29 -10.46
N LEU A 163 17.31 -14.33 -9.17
CA LEU A 163 16.42 -13.87 -8.12
C LEU A 163 16.19 -12.36 -8.23
N ASP A 164 17.24 -11.58 -8.44
CA ASP A 164 17.15 -10.13 -8.63
C ASP A 164 16.27 -9.77 -9.83
N GLU A 165 16.52 -10.36 -11.00
CA GLU A 165 15.73 -10.14 -12.21
C GLU A 165 14.23 -10.46 -11.98
N ALA A 166 13.93 -11.57 -11.32
CA ALA A 166 12.56 -11.97 -11.04
C ALA A 166 11.88 -11.00 -10.05
N LEU A 167 12.59 -10.57 -9.01
CA LEU A 167 12.05 -9.65 -8.01
C LEU A 167 11.86 -8.25 -8.57
N ASP A 168 12.80 -7.74 -9.37
CA ASP A 168 12.66 -6.46 -10.07
C ASP A 168 11.46 -6.48 -11.00
N GLY A 169 11.25 -7.56 -11.74
CA GLY A 169 10.06 -7.75 -12.58
C GLY A 169 8.75 -7.73 -11.78
N VAL A 170 8.70 -8.34 -10.60
CA VAL A 170 7.53 -8.29 -9.71
C VAL A 170 7.29 -6.89 -9.19
N VAL A 171 8.34 -6.16 -8.79
CA VAL A 171 8.20 -4.76 -8.32
C VAL A 171 7.69 -3.87 -9.44
N GLU A 172 8.30 -3.95 -10.63
CA GLU A 172 7.86 -3.21 -11.81
C GLU A 172 6.40 -3.51 -12.16
N TYR A 173 6.01 -4.78 -12.17
CA TYR A 173 4.62 -5.18 -12.40
C TYR A 173 3.66 -4.55 -11.37
N CYS A 174 3.97 -4.62 -10.09
CA CYS A 174 3.13 -4.05 -9.03
C CYS A 174 2.98 -2.53 -9.17
N VAL A 175 4.08 -1.82 -9.45
CA VAL A 175 4.09 -0.36 -9.62
C VAL A 175 3.25 0.05 -10.84
N ASN A 176 3.43 -0.62 -11.96
CA ASN A 176 2.71 -0.32 -13.20
C ASN A 176 1.22 -0.67 -13.09
N ALA A 177 0.87 -1.77 -12.41
CA ALA A 177 -0.53 -2.16 -12.18
C ALA A 177 -1.30 -1.16 -11.31
N VAL A 178 -0.64 -0.56 -10.32
CA VAL A 178 -1.26 0.48 -9.45
C VAL A 178 -1.31 1.83 -10.14
N GLY A 179 -0.29 2.15 -10.94
CA GLY A 179 -0.08 3.48 -11.51
C GLY A 179 0.55 4.45 -10.50
N VAL A 180 1.20 5.49 -11.02
CA VAL A 180 2.05 6.38 -10.22
C VAL A 180 1.65 7.84 -10.45
N ASP A 181 1.32 8.56 -9.37
CA ASP A 181 1.05 9.99 -9.41
C ASP A 181 2.37 10.77 -9.61
N LEU A 182 2.46 11.52 -10.71
CA LEU A 182 3.63 12.33 -11.09
C LEU A 182 3.97 13.40 -10.04
N ASN A 183 2.95 13.91 -9.35
CA ASN A 183 3.12 15.05 -8.44
C ASN A 183 3.51 14.64 -7.01
N THR A 184 3.22 13.41 -6.61
CA THR A 184 3.47 12.94 -5.24
C THR A 184 4.53 11.85 -5.11
N ALA A 185 4.78 11.08 -6.18
CA ALA A 185 5.67 9.92 -6.13
C ALA A 185 7.13 10.30 -5.84
N SER A 186 7.81 9.45 -5.06
CA SER A 186 9.25 9.52 -4.86
C SER A 186 10.01 9.14 -6.15
N TYR A 187 11.26 9.58 -6.28
CA TYR A 187 12.08 9.17 -7.43
C TYR A 187 12.31 7.65 -7.46
N MET A 188 12.30 6.99 -6.29
CA MET A 188 12.45 5.54 -6.20
C MET A 188 11.22 4.84 -6.79
N LEU A 189 10.01 5.26 -6.42
CA LEU A 189 8.77 4.72 -7.00
C LEU A 189 8.73 4.96 -8.52
N LEU A 190 9.06 6.17 -8.96
CA LEU A 190 9.12 6.51 -10.39
C LEU A 190 10.12 5.67 -11.16
N SER A 191 11.25 5.27 -10.55
CA SER A 191 12.27 4.46 -11.25
C SER A 191 11.84 3.03 -11.57
N HIS A 192 10.74 2.56 -10.98
CA HIS A 192 10.11 1.26 -11.30
C HIS A 192 8.98 1.38 -12.33
N VAL A 193 8.70 2.58 -12.84
CA VAL A 193 7.75 2.75 -13.95
C VAL A 193 8.43 2.37 -15.24
N ALA A 194 7.79 1.54 -16.07
CA ALA A 194 8.32 1.15 -17.37
C ALA A 194 8.73 2.39 -18.19
N GLY A 195 9.91 2.34 -18.79
CA GLY A 195 10.48 3.45 -19.57
C GLY A 195 11.12 4.58 -18.76
N ILE A 196 11.07 4.57 -17.41
CA ILE A 196 11.70 5.57 -16.54
C ILE A 196 12.88 4.93 -15.79
N ASN A 197 14.09 5.40 -16.06
CA ASN A 197 15.26 5.00 -15.29
C ASN A 197 15.51 5.94 -14.09
N ALA A 198 16.42 5.54 -13.19
CA ALA A 198 16.73 6.30 -11.97
C ALA A 198 17.14 7.76 -12.24
N ALA A 199 17.84 8.05 -13.34
CA ALA A 199 18.24 9.41 -13.68
C ALA A 199 17.05 10.25 -14.16
N SER A 200 16.18 9.68 -15.00
CA SER A 200 14.93 10.33 -15.44
C SER A 200 13.97 10.53 -14.25
N ALA A 201 13.85 9.56 -13.35
CA ALA A 201 13.04 9.68 -12.13
C ALA A 201 13.49 10.85 -11.24
N LYS A 202 14.80 10.99 -11.01
CA LYS A 202 15.36 12.14 -10.26
C LYS A 202 15.10 13.47 -10.97
N ASN A 203 15.19 13.50 -12.30
CA ASN A 203 14.90 14.71 -13.07
C ASN A 203 13.41 15.09 -13.01
N ILE A 204 12.48 14.12 -12.97
CA ILE A 204 11.05 14.38 -12.80
C ILE A 204 10.79 15.05 -11.45
N VAL A 205 11.35 14.51 -10.37
CA VAL A 205 11.20 15.10 -9.02
C VAL A 205 11.78 16.51 -8.98
N LYS A 206 13.01 16.69 -9.47
CA LYS A 206 13.67 18.00 -9.54
C LYS A 206 12.86 19.01 -10.36
N TYR A 207 12.34 18.59 -11.52
CA TYR A 207 11.54 19.46 -12.40
C TYR A 207 10.30 20.00 -11.66
N ARG A 208 9.54 19.14 -10.95
CA ARG A 208 8.35 19.60 -10.22
C ARG A 208 8.69 20.50 -9.01
N GLU A 209 9.85 20.28 -8.37
CA GLU A 209 10.33 21.16 -7.28
C GLU A 209 10.69 22.54 -7.79
N GLU A 210 11.26 22.65 -9.00
CA GLU A 210 11.68 23.91 -9.61
C GLU A 210 10.56 24.64 -10.36
N ASN A 211 9.62 23.92 -10.98
CA ASN A 211 8.60 24.46 -11.88
C ASN A 211 7.15 24.32 -11.38
N GLY A 212 6.95 23.68 -10.23
CA GLY A 212 5.62 23.34 -9.73
C GLY A 212 5.07 22.03 -10.27
N GLU A 213 3.84 21.72 -9.89
CA GLU A 213 3.16 20.48 -10.25
C GLU A 213 2.95 20.35 -11.77
N PHE A 214 3.00 19.12 -12.24
CA PHE A 214 2.62 18.78 -13.61
C PHE A 214 1.11 18.98 -13.79
N ALA A 215 0.72 19.83 -14.73
CA ALA A 215 -0.69 20.08 -15.03
C ALA A 215 -1.31 18.99 -15.92
N ARG A 216 -0.48 18.32 -16.72
CA ARG A 216 -0.88 17.25 -17.65
C ARG A 216 0.17 16.15 -17.67
N ARG A 217 -0.25 14.95 -18.01
CA ARG A 217 0.65 13.79 -18.20
C ARG A 217 1.72 14.08 -19.26
N ALA A 218 1.36 14.73 -20.35
CA ALA A 218 2.28 15.08 -21.44
C ALA A 218 3.39 16.08 -21.02
N ASP A 219 3.21 16.80 -19.91
CA ASP A 219 4.22 17.75 -19.42
C ASP A 219 5.52 17.05 -18.98
N VAL A 220 5.48 15.74 -18.74
CA VAL A 220 6.69 14.95 -18.45
C VAL A 220 7.72 15.00 -19.59
N LEU A 221 7.28 15.26 -20.83
CA LEU A 221 8.17 15.47 -22.00
C LEU A 221 9.05 16.72 -21.86
N LYS A 222 8.73 17.66 -20.98
CA LYS A 222 9.55 18.84 -20.68
C LYS A 222 10.73 18.51 -19.77
N VAL A 223 10.72 17.33 -19.18
CA VAL A 223 11.75 16.88 -18.23
C VAL A 223 13.00 16.44 -18.99
N PRO A 224 14.21 16.91 -18.62
CA PRO A 224 15.46 16.45 -19.24
C PRO A 224 15.61 14.92 -19.14
N ARG A 225 16.01 14.29 -20.23
CA ARG A 225 16.19 12.83 -20.40
C ARG A 225 14.88 12.01 -20.43
N VAL A 226 13.74 12.66 -20.53
CA VAL A 226 12.47 11.98 -20.85
C VAL A 226 12.13 12.34 -22.29
N GLY A 227 12.50 11.47 -23.21
CA GLY A 227 12.19 11.62 -24.64
C GLY A 227 10.88 10.97 -25.04
N ALA A 228 10.47 11.15 -26.31
CA ALA A 228 9.21 10.59 -26.83
C ALA A 228 9.07 9.08 -26.62
N ARG A 229 10.15 8.30 -26.84
CA ARG A 229 10.14 6.85 -26.63
C ARG A 229 9.92 6.47 -25.14
N ALA A 230 10.55 7.20 -24.23
CA ALA A 230 10.34 6.96 -22.79
C ALA A 230 8.91 7.32 -22.38
N TYR A 231 8.38 8.42 -22.92
CA TYR A 231 6.99 8.82 -22.69
C TYR A 231 5.99 7.78 -23.21
N GLU A 232 6.16 7.29 -24.43
CA GLU A 232 5.35 6.23 -25.01
C GLU A 232 5.31 4.98 -24.11
N GLN A 233 6.42 4.62 -23.48
CA GLN A 233 6.48 3.48 -22.58
C GLN A 233 5.85 3.73 -21.21
N CYS A 234 6.00 4.93 -20.64
CA CYS A 234 5.56 5.21 -19.27
C CYS A 234 4.17 5.85 -19.17
N ALA A 235 3.65 6.45 -20.22
CA ALA A 235 2.46 7.30 -20.17
C ALA A 235 1.22 6.60 -19.61
N GLY A 236 0.99 5.32 -19.95
CA GLY A 236 -0.13 4.54 -19.43
C GLY A 236 -0.09 4.27 -17.93
N PHE A 237 1.08 4.41 -17.31
CA PHE A 237 1.29 4.13 -15.89
C PHE A 237 1.38 5.40 -15.01
N LEU A 238 1.51 6.56 -15.64
CA LEU A 238 1.56 7.83 -14.92
C LEU A 238 0.14 8.39 -14.70
N ARG A 239 -0.08 9.06 -13.58
CA ARG A 239 -1.35 9.68 -13.21
C ARG A 239 -1.15 11.14 -12.85
N VAL A 240 -2.10 11.98 -13.23
CA VAL A 240 -2.18 13.39 -12.84
C VAL A 240 -3.63 13.68 -12.41
N PRO A 241 -3.99 13.42 -11.14
CA PRO A 241 -5.37 13.50 -10.66
C PRO A 241 -6.02 14.87 -10.85
N GLY A 242 -5.21 15.95 -10.81
CA GLY A 242 -5.67 17.34 -10.98
C GLY A 242 -5.70 17.84 -12.42
N SER A 243 -5.40 16.99 -13.41
CA SER A 243 -5.35 17.41 -14.83
C SER A 243 -6.70 17.90 -15.35
N ALA A 244 -6.65 18.91 -16.24
CA ALA A 244 -7.80 19.33 -17.01
C ALA A 244 -8.25 18.25 -18.01
N GLU A 245 -7.33 17.42 -18.51
CA GLU A 245 -7.60 16.22 -19.29
C GLU A 245 -7.91 15.06 -18.32
N ALA A 246 -9.18 14.71 -18.21
CA ALA A 246 -9.63 13.70 -17.25
C ALA A 246 -8.99 12.30 -17.49
N LEU A 247 -8.64 11.98 -18.74
CA LEU A 247 -7.96 10.73 -19.11
C LEU A 247 -6.54 10.63 -18.52
N ASP A 248 -5.91 11.75 -18.14
CA ASP A 248 -4.60 11.74 -17.48
C ASP A 248 -4.61 11.09 -16.09
N ASN A 249 -5.80 10.90 -15.49
CA ASN A 249 -5.97 10.16 -14.23
C ASN A 249 -6.44 8.71 -14.45
N THR A 250 -6.21 8.14 -15.62
CA THR A 250 -6.61 6.77 -15.97
C THR A 250 -5.43 5.96 -16.50
N GLY A 251 -5.58 4.64 -16.66
CA GLY A 251 -4.64 3.76 -17.36
C GLY A 251 -4.73 3.86 -18.88
N VAL A 252 -5.68 4.60 -19.43
CA VAL A 252 -5.80 4.78 -20.88
C VAL A 252 -4.53 5.44 -21.42
N HIS A 253 -3.90 4.79 -22.39
CA HIS A 253 -2.71 5.34 -23.03
C HIS A 253 -3.06 6.57 -23.89
N PRO A 254 -2.23 7.63 -23.95
CA PRO A 254 -2.51 8.84 -24.74
C PRO A 254 -2.84 8.59 -26.21
N GLU A 255 -2.26 7.58 -26.83
CA GLU A 255 -2.59 7.16 -28.21
C GLU A 255 -4.06 6.74 -28.38
N SER A 256 -4.69 6.27 -27.29
CA SER A 256 -6.09 5.83 -27.28
C SER A 256 -7.08 6.91 -26.82
N TYR A 257 -6.61 8.15 -26.54
CA TYR A 257 -7.49 9.24 -26.09
C TYR A 257 -8.57 9.58 -27.09
N ASP A 258 -8.23 9.63 -28.38
CA ASP A 258 -9.22 9.90 -29.43
C ASP A 258 -10.28 8.81 -29.51
N ALA A 259 -9.89 7.54 -29.37
CA ALA A 259 -10.81 6.43 -29.35
C ALA A 259 -11.70 6.47 -28.09
N ALA A 260 -11.15 6.78 -26.91
CA ALA A 260 -11.91 6.94 -25.67
C ALA A 260 -12.94 8.08 -25.78
N LYS A 261 -12.55 9.22 -26.31
CA LYS A 261 -13.46 10.37 -26.52
C LYS A 261 -14.57 10.06 -27.53
N LYS A 262 -14.24 9.34 -28.62
CA LYS A 262 -15.26 8.86 -29.58
C LYS A 262 -16.23 7.89 -28.93
N LEU A 263 -15.72 6.94 -28.13
CA LEU A 263 -16.55 5.99 -27.38
C LEU A 263 -17.51 6.71 -26.45
N MET A 264 -17.04 7.65 -25.64
CA MET A 264 -17.86 8.44 -24.74
C MET A 264 -18.93 9.23 -25.51
N LYS A 265 -18.55 9.90 -26.59
CA LYS A 265 -19.48 10.67 -27.42
C LYS A 265 -20.56 9.79 -28.05
N LYS A 266 -20.21 8.58 -28.50
CA LYS A 266 -21.15 7.60 -29.08
C LYS A 266 -22.30 7.28 -28.11
N TYR A 267 -21.97 7.12 -26.83
CA TYR A 267 -22.95 6.79 -25.77
C TYR A 267 -23.47 8.02 -25.01
N GLY A 268 -23.17 9.23 -25.47
CA GLY A 268 -23.72 10.46 -24.93
C GLY A 268 -23.11 10.92 -23.60
N TYR A 269 -21.91 10.44 -23.26
CA TYR A 269 -21.19 10.87 -22.06
C TYR A 269 -20.35 12.12 -22.33
N ALA A 270 -20.39 13.06 -21.37
CA ALA A 270 -19.51 14.22 -21.34
C ALA A 270 -18.21 13.91 -20.58
N GLU A 271 -17.17 14.71 -20.78
CA GLU A 271 -15.91 14.58 -20.02
C GLU A 271 -16.11 14.76 -18.51
N SER A 272 -17.10 15.55 -18.08
CA SER A 272 -17.47 15.71 -16.68
C SER A 272 -17.97 14.41 -16.03
N ASP A 273 -18.67 13.56 -16.81
CA ASP A 273 -19.27 12.32 -16.31
C ASP A 273 -18.18 11.29 -15.99
N MET A 274 -17.04 11.35 -16.67
CA MET A 274 -15.92 10.46 -16.47
C MET A 274 -15.38 10.50 -15.04
N ARG A 275 -15.40 11.65 -14.37
CA ARG A 275 -14.95 11.77 -12.97
C ARG A 275 -15.79 10.95 -11.99
N ALA A 276 -17.05 10.72 -12.32
CA ALA A 276 -17.95 9.89 -11.53
C ALA A 276 -17.92 8.40 -11.90
N GLY A 277 -17.27 8.08 -13.03
CA GLY A 277 -17.21 6.74 -13.61
C GLY A 277 -18.42 6.39 -14.46
N LEU A 278 -18.18 5.74 -15.59
CA LEU A 278 -19.20 5.44 -16.60
C LEU A 278 -19.77 4.02 -16.40
N SER A 279 -20.47 3.79 -15.30
CA SER A 279 -20.91 2.47 -14.84
C SER A 279 -21.82 1.68 -15.81
N ARG A 280 -22.43 2.34 -16.80
CA ARG A 280 -23.28 1.70 -17.81
C ARG A 280 -22.56 1.38 -19.10
N LEU A 281 -21.36 1.91 -19.31
CA LEU A 281 -20.64 1.86 -20.58
C LEU A 281 -20.45 0.42 -21.08
N ARG A 282 -20.06 -0.51 -20.18
CA ARG A 282 -19.86 -1.91 -20.51
C ARG A 282 -21.14 -2.55 -21.08
N SER A 283 -22.27 -2.39 -20.39
CA SER A 283 -23.55 -2.94 -20.82
C SER A 283 -24.05 -2.35 -22.14
N GLU A 284 -23.76 -1.07 -22.40
CA GLU A 284 -24.11 -0.40 -23.65
C GLU A 284 -23.28 -0.93 -24.82
N VAL A 285 -21.96 -1.13 -24.61
CA VAL A 285 -21.05 -1.72 -25.61
C VAL A 285 -21.41 -3.18 -25.89
N GLU A 286 -21.73 -3.97 -24.86
CA GLU A 286 -22.16 -5.36 -25.02
C GLU A 286 -23.42 -5.49 -25.85
N ARG A 287 -24.42 -4.60 -25.61
CA ARG A 287 -25.67 -4.57 -26.37
C ARG A 287 -25.44 -4.27 -27.86
N ASP A 288 -24.52 -3.36 -28.18
CA ASP A 288 -24.23 -2.98 -29.57
C ASP A 288 -23.26 -3.93 -30.27
N GLY A 289 -22.67 -4.86 -29.52
CA GLY A 289 -21.69 -5.83 -30.01
C GLY A 289 -20.26 -5.32 -29.96
N LYS A 290 -19.48 -5.82 -29.01
CA LYS A 290 -18.11 -5.41 -28.69
C LYS A 290 -17.17 -5.35 -29.92
N ALA A 291 -17.19 -6.40 -30.75
CA ALA A 291 -16.37 -6.45 -31.96
C ALA A 291 -16.72 -5.34 -32.97
N ALA A 292 -18.00 -5.00 -33.12
CA ALA A 292 -18.45 -3.94 -34.00
C ALA A 292 -17.99 -2.56 -33.49
N VAL A 293 -18.10 -2.31 -32.18
CA VAL A 293 -17.66 -1.07 -31.56
C VAL A 293 -16.13 -0.94 -31.64
N ALA A 294 -15.36 -1.99 -31.39
CA ALA A 294 -13.92 -1.97 -31.52
C ALA A 294 -13.47 -1.64 -32.96
N ALA A 295 -14.11 -2.26 -33.97
CA ALA A 295 -13.84 -1.99 -35.38
C ALA A 295 -14.16 -0.53 -35.77
N GLU A 296 -15.28 0.03 -35.28
CA GLU A 296 -15.65 1.43 -35.51
C GLU A 296 -14.64 2.43 -34.92
N LEU A 297 -14.06 2.10 -33.75
CA LEU A 297 -13.04 2.90 -33.09
C LEU A 297 -11.63 2.69 -33.66
N GLY A 298 -11.44 1.68 -34.51
CA GLY A 298 -10.14 1.33 -35.09
C GLY A 298 -9.16 0.74 -34.05
N ILE A 299 -9.66 0.04 -33.03
CA ILE A 299 -8.87 -0.59 -31.95
C ILE A 299 -9.20 -2.08 -31.82
N GLY A 300 -8.34 -2.83 -31.11
CA GLY A 300 -8.62 -4.22 -30.78
C GLY A 300 -9.63 -4.37 -29.63
N GLU A 301 -10.34 -5.51 -29.59
CA GLU A 301 -11.27 -5.81 -28.48
C GLU A 301 -10.62 -5.81 -27.10
N PRO A 302 -9.37 -6.32 -26.91
CA PRO A 302 -8.67 -6.22 -25.63
C PRO A 302 -8.45 -4.76 -25.20
N THR A 303 -8.02 -3.90 -26.12
CA THR A 303 -7.83 -2.45 -25.85
C THR A 303 -9.16 -1.79 -25.50
N LEU A 304 -10.26 -2.19 -26.14
CA LEU A 304 -11.59 -1.67 -25.80
C LEU A 304 -12.01 -2.10 -24.39
N ASP A 305 -11.75 -3.36 -24.01
CA ASP A 305 -12.05 -3.83 -22.63
C ASP A 305 -11.29 -3.10 -21.57
N ASP A 306 -9.98 -2.91 -21.77
CA ASP A 306 -9.13 -2.16 -20.85
C ASP A 306 -9.62 -0.71 -20.73
N MET A 307 -9.92 -0.08 -21.87
CA MET A 307 -10.46 1.28 -21.92
C MET A 307 -11.80 1.39 -21.16
N ILE A 308 -12.72 0.48 -21.37
CA ILE A 308 -14.00 0.46 -20.65
C ILE A 308 -13.76 0.32 -19.15
N GLY A 309 -12.88 -0.59 -18.73
CA GLY A 309 -12.54 -0.79 -17.32
C GLY A 309 -12.01 0.47 -16.65
N GLU A 310 -11.16 1.22 -17.36
CA GLU A 310 -10.61 2.49 -16.88
C GLU A 310 -11.65 3.63 -16.86
N LEU A 311 -12.57 3.66 -17.81
CA LEU A 311 -13.62 4.67 -17.87
C LEU A 311 -14.76 4.39 -16.88
N GLU A 312 -15.03 3.11 -16.56
CA GLU A 312 -15.99 2.74 -15.51
C GLU A 312 -15.55 3.20 -14.12
N LYS A 313 -14.26 3.18 -13.86
CA LYS A 313 -13.66 3.52 -12.55
C LYS A 313 -12.36 4.30 -12.74
N PRO A 314 -12.43 5.56 -13.17
CA PRO A 314 -11.23 6.37 -13.42
C PRO A 314 -10.43 6.60 -12.14
N GLY A 315 -9.11 6.49 -12.25
CA GLY A 315 -8.20 6.62 -11.10
C GLY A 315 -8.32 5.50 -10.07
N ARG A 316 -8.92 4.37 -10.44
CA ARG A 316 -9.01 3.19 -9.56
C ARG A 316 -7.62 2.67 -9.23
N ASP A 317 -7.38 2.52 -7.95
CA ASP A 317 -6.28 1.73 -7.44
C ASP A 317 -6.72 0.24 -7.38
N VAL A 318 -5.98 -0.64 -8.00
CA VAL A 318 -6.30 -2.10 -7.98
C VAL A 318 -6.40 -2.65 -6.56
N ARG A 319 -5.76 -1.99 -5.61
CA ARG A 319 -5.77 -2.32 -4.18
C ARG A 319 -7.06 -1.94 -3.46
N ASP A 320 -7.90 -1.07 -4.05
CA ASP A 320 -9.19 -0.66 -3.45
C ASP A 320 -10.20 -1.81 -3.35
N ALA A 321 -9.98 -2.89 -4.11
CA ALA A 321 -10.80 -4.10 -4.04
C ALA A 321 -10.38 -5.07 -2.91
N LEU A 322 -9.22 -4.82 -2.28
CA LEU A 322 -8.70 -5.65 -1.20
C LEU A 322 -9.32 -5.26 0.15
N PRO A 323 -9.41 -6.20 1.10
CA PRO A 323 -9.90 -5.88 2.44
C PRO A 323 -8.98 -4.84 3.10
N ALA A 324 -9.61 -3.82 3.71
CA ALA A 324 -8.89 -2.79 4.43
C ALA A 324 -8.10 -3.38 5.61
N PRO A 325 -6.97 -2.75 6.01
CA PRO A 325 -6.22 -3.17 7.18
C PRO A 325 -7.10 -3.25 8.44
N GLN A 326 -7.00 -4.35 9.18
CA GLN A 326 -7.81 -4.57 10.38
C GLN A 326 -7.23 -3.80 11.56
N LEU A 327 -7.89 -2.70 11.92
CA LEU A 327 -7.52 -1.86 13.05
C LEU A 327 -8.09 -2.44 14.35
N ARG A 328 -7.28 -2.45 15.40
CA ARG A 328 -7.60 -3.01 16.73
C ARG A 328 -7.83 -1.88 17.73
N GLU A 329 -8.71 -2.12 18.70
CA GLU A 329 -8.98 -1.20 19.80
C GLU A 329 -8.39 -1.73 21.12
N ARG A 330 -8.28 -3.05 21.25
CA ARG A 330 -7.76 -3.73 22.44
C ARG A 330 -7.01 -5.00 22.06
N VAL A 331 -6.12 -5.45 22.91
CA VAL A 331 -5.52 -6.78 22.84
C VAL A 331 -6.60 -7.79 23.24
N ILE A 332 -6.76 -8.82 22.43
CA ILE A 332 -7.61 -9.97 22.76
C ILE A 332 -6.68 -11.08 23.23
N SER A 333 -6.85 -11.51 24.48
CA SER A 333 -6.10 -12.64 25.02
C SER A 333 -6.80 -13.96 24.70
N LEU A 334 -6.06 -15.07 24.79
CA LEU A 334 -6.67 -16.41 24.68
C LEU A 334 -7.78 -16.64 25.72
N GLU A 335 -7.66 -16.02 26.89
CA GLU A 335 -8.64 -16.11 27.98
C GLU A 335 -9.95 -15.38 27.68
N ASP A 336 -9.92 -14.39 26.79
CA ASP A 336 -11.10 -13.65 26.35
C ASP A 336 -11.92 -14.44 25.33
N LEU A 337 -11.34 -15.48 24.72
CA LEU A 337 -12.01 -16.30 23.72
C LEU A 337 -13.05 -17.22 24.35
N LYS A 338 -14.28 -17.17 23.85
CA LYS A 338 -15.37 -18.04 24.25
C LYS A 338 -15.83 -18.88 23.06
N VAL A 339 -16.10 -20.15 23.32
CA VAL A 339 -16.69 -21.05 22.31
C VAL A 339 -17.96 -20.42 21.74
N GLY A 340 -18.04 -20.36 20.41
CA GLY A 340 -19.14 -19.75 19.68
C GLY A 340 -18.94 -18.29 19.29
N MET A 341 -17.87 -17.60 19.72
CA MET A 341 -17.54 -16.27 19.25
C MET A 341 -17.19 -16.29 17.77
N THR A 342 -17.73 -15.34 17.00
CA THR A 342 -17.34 -15.11 15.61
C THR A 342 -16.33 -13.99 15.58
N MET A 343 -15.21 -14.22 14.94
CA MET A 343 -14.11 -13.28 14.80
C MET A 343 -13.65 -13.22 13.36
N THR A 344 -13.21 -12.05 12.94
CA THR A 344 -12.53 -11.89 11.66
C THR A 344 -11.04 -12.15 11.85
N GLY A 345 -10.44 -12.96 11.00
CA GLY A 345 -9.02 -13.27 11.05
C GLY A 345 -8.39 -13.27 9.65
N VAL A 346 -7.07 -13.32 9.62
CA VAL A 346 -6.28 -13.38 8.39
C VAL A 346 -5.60 -14.75 8.30
N VAL A 347 -5.72 -15.40 7.16
CA VAL A 347 -5.06 -16.68 6.89
C VAL A 347 -3.54 -16.47 6.83
N ARG A 348 -2.79 -17.07 7.74
CA ARG A 348 -1.33 -16.99 7.83
C ARG A 348 -0.63 -18.10 7.09
N ASN A 349 -1.20 -19.30 7.13
CA ASN A 349 -0.63 -20.46 6.46
C ASN A 349 -1.73 -21.44 6.05
N VAL A 350 -1.53 -22.13 4.94
CA VAL A 350 -2.42 -23.16 4.42
C VAL A 350 -1.62 -24.45 4.31
N VAL A 351 -2.11 -25.50 4.95
CA VAL A 351 -1.47 -26.83 5.03
C VAL A 351 -2.50 -27.91 4.63
N ASP A 352 -2.07 -29.14 4.34
CA ASP A 352 -2.94 -30.19 3.83
C ASP A 352 -4.13 -30.53 4.73
N PHE A 353 -4.00 -30.32 6.04
CA PHE A 353 -5.05 -30.61 7.01
C PHE A 353 -5.88 -29.40 7.46
N GLY A 354 -5.61 -28.19 6.92
CA GLY A 354 -6.37 -26.99 7.25
C GLY A 354 -5.64 -25.69 7.01
N ALA A 355 -6.13 -24.62 7.64
CA ALA A 355 -5.55 -23.28 7.56
C ALA A 355 -5.30 -22.71 8.96
N PHE A 356 -4.17 -22.05 9.13
CA PHE A 356 -3.83 -21.26 10.31
C PHE A 356 -4.32 -19.82 10.11
N VAL A 357 -5.12 -19.35 11.07
CA VAL A 357 -5.76 -18.03 11.00
C VAL A 357 -5.38 -17.20 12.22
N ASP A 358 -4.81 -16.04 11.99
CA ASP A 358 -4.57 -15.02 13.00
C ASP A 358 -5.87 -14.25 13.27
N ILE A 359 -6.44 -14.44 14.45
CA ILE A 359 -7.65 -13.75 14.93
C ILE A 359 -7.32 -12.59 15.87
N GLY A 360 -6.06 -12.22 15.97
CA GLY A 360 -5.60 -11.11 16.81
C GLY A 360 -5.21 -11.51 18.23
N VAL A 361 -5.13 -12.80 18.53
CA VAL A 361 -4.45 -13.34 19.72
C VAL A 361 -3.02 -13.73 19.34
N HIS A 362 -2.09 -13.76 20.30
CA HIS A 362 -0.68 -14.05 20.03
C HIS A 362 -0.39 -15.47 19.49
N GLN A 363 -1.41 -16.25 19.21
CA GLN A 363 -1.32 -17.61 18.69
C GLN A 363 -2.33 -17.80 17.58
N ASP A 364 -1.87 -18.31 16.41
CA ASP A 364 -2.75 -18.61 15.29
C ASP A 364 -3.69 -19.78 15.64
N GLY A 365 -4.96 -19.63 15.31
CA GLY A 365 -5.95 -20.69 15.42
C GLY A 365 -5.92 -21.61 14.21
N LEU A 366 -6.06 -22.93 14.43
CA LEU A 366 -6.21 -23.89 13.34
C LEU A 366 -7.68 -24.09 12.96
N VAL A 367 -8.01 -23.83 11.71
CA VAL A 367 -9.27 -24.24 11.08
C VAL A 367 -9.01 -25.54 10.32
N HIS A 368 -9.51 -26.67 10.86
CA HIS A 368 -9.33 -27.97 10.23
C HIS A 368 -10.05 -28.04 8.87
N ILE A 369 -9.52 -28.80 7.91
CA ILE A 369 -10.07 -28.95 6.54
C ILE A 369 -11.57 -29.25 6.50
N SER A 370 -12.08 -30.05 7.45
CA SER A 370 -13.51 -30.39 7.56
C SER A 370 -14.40 -29.22 8.02
N ARG A 371 -13.83 -28.07 8.32
CA ARG A 371 -14.51 -26.86 8.78
C ARG A 371 -14.25 -25.63 7.89
N LEU A 372 -13.55 -25.82 6.78
CA LEU A 372 -13.28 -24.73 5.81
C LEU A 372 -14.49 -24.43 4.92
N SER A 373 -15.37 -25.41 4.68
CA SER A 373 -16.57 -25.27 3.85
C SER A 373 -17.64 -26.24 4.30
N ASP A 374 -18.89 -25.96 3.96
CA ASP A 374 -20.03 -26.87 4.13
C ASP A 374 -20.00 -28.02 3.13
N SER A 375 -19.23 -27.90 2.02
CA SER A 375 -18.99 -28.95 1.03
C SER A 375 -17.67 -29.66 1.28
N PHE A 376 -17.50 -30.85 0.71
CA PHE A 376 -16.25 -31.61 0.79
C PHE A 376 -15.09 -30.83 0.12
N VAL A 377 -14.05 -30.56 0.90
CA VAL A 377 -12.82 -29.88 0.44
C VAL A 377 -11.73 -30.93 0.29
N LYS A 378 -11.16 -31.01 -0.92
CA LYS A 378 -10.06 -31.93 -1.20
C LYS A 378 -8.71 -31.33 -0.77
N HIS A 379 -8.50 -30.07 -1.11
CA HIS A 379 -7.30 -29.31 -0.72
C HIS A 379 -7.71 -27.97 -0.10
N PRO A 380 -7.20 -27.60 1.08
CA PRO A 380 -7.52 -26.33 1.72
C PRO A 380 -7.24 -25.10 0.84
N SER A 381 -6.22 -25.18 -0.01
CA SER A 381 -5.88 -24.13 -1.00
C SER A 381 -6.94 -23.88 -2.08
N ASP A 382 -7.91 -24.80 -2.24
CA ASP A 382 -9.05 -24.61 -3.16
C ASP A 382 -10.11 -23.65 -2.56
N VAL A 383 -10.05 -23.41 -1.26
CA VAL A 383 -11.05 -22.61 -0.50
C VAL A 383 -10.47 -21.31 0.04
N VAL A 384 -9.24 -21.37 0.54
CA VAL A 384 -8.58 -20.21 1.17
C VAL A 384 -7.12 -20.09 0.74
N SER A 385 -6.65 -18.86 0.65
CA SER A 385 -5.26 -18.52 0.33
C SER A 385 -4.62 -17.74 1.48
N VAL A 386 -3.28 -17.80 1.57
CA VAL A 386 -2.52 -16.99 2.55
C VAL A 386 -2.80 -15.50 2.28
N GLY A 387 -3.18 -14.78 3.31
CA GLY A 387 -3.56 -13.37 3.24
C GLY A 387 -5.06 -13.11 3.17
N ASP A 388 -5.88 -14.15 2.93
CA ASP A 388 -7.34 -13.99 2.91
C ASP A 388 -7.88 -13.58 4.28
N THR A 389 -8.86 -12.67 4.25
CA THR A 389 -9.62 -12.29 5.43
C THR A 389 -10.86 -13.18 5.53
N VAL A 390 -10.97 -13.92 6.63
CA VAL A 390 -12.04 -14.89 6.85
C VAL A 390 -12.76 -14.65 8.18
N ASN A 391 -14.05 -14.97 8.23
CA ASN A 391 -14.78 -15.02 9.49
C ASN A 391 -14.72 -16.44 10.05
N VAL A 392 -14.16 -16.55 11.24
CA VAL A 392 -14.01 -17.84 11.94
C VAL A 392 -14.83 -17.85 13.23
N ARG A 393 -15.29 -19.02 13.60
CA ARG A 393 -15.99 -19.25 14.87
C ARG A 393 -15.09 -20.06 15.80
N VAL A 394 -14.84 -19.54 16.99
CA VAL A 394 -14.07 -20.17 18.05
C VAL A 394 -14.78 -21.41 18.58
#